data_ff6060344ab58de052fa6185bfe542bc
#
_entry.id   ff6060344ab58de052fa6185bfe542bc
#
_cell.length_a   1.000
_cell.length_b   1.000
_cell.length_c   1.000
_cell.angle_alpha   90.00
_cell.angle_beta   90.00
_cell.angle_gamma   90.00
#
_symmetry.space_group_name_H-M   'P 1'
#
loop_
_entity.id
_entity.type
_entity.pdbx_description
1 polymer ?
#
loop_
_entity_poly.entity_id
_entity_poly.type
_entity_poly.pdbx_seq_one_letter_code
_entity_poly.pdbx_strand_id
1 'polypeptide(L)'
;MKKSMLLVISLLTYCSVFAQSVKFDTLSLDQAFERAKAEGKFVFVDVTASWCGPCQLMLEEVLSRKDVGEFCNKQFICIQMDVDKLEGKDFKKKYGVNSIPTFFILQEDGTVRHRLRGARRPEDFLAWAKRGVNETSSLFFLNNLLEE
;
A
#
# COMPACT_ATOMS: atom_id res chain seq x y z
N MET A 1 43.54 -6.79 33.00
CA MET A 1 42.15 -6.37 32.97
C MET A 1 41.79 -5.41 31.80
N LYS A 2 42.56 -5.41 30.71
CA LYS A 2 42.26 -4.52 29.54
C LYS A 2 41.89 -5.28 28.25
N LYS A 3 41.72 -6.60 28.29
CA LYS A 3 41.39 -7.42 27.11
C LYS A 3 39.93 -7.90 27.00
N SER A 4 39.08 -7.68 28.05
CA SER A 4 37.68 -8.14 28.05
C SER A 4 36.66 -7.10 27.59
N MET A 5 37.07 -5.86 27.34
CA MET A 5 36.13 -4.77 27.01
C MET A 5 35.95 -4.56 25.50
N LEU A 6 36.76 -5.20 24.67
CA LEU A 6 36.68 -5.05 23.20
C LEU A 6 35.78 -6.08 22.50
N LEU A 7 35.27 -7.09 23.22
CA LEU A 7 34.40 -8.13 22.67
C LEU A 7 32.89 -7.84 22.75
N VAL A 8 32.48 -6.78 23.48
CA VAL A 8 31.06 -6.44 23.69
C VAL A 8 30.51 -5.47 22.63
N ILE A 9 31.38 -4.81 21.88
CA ILE A 9 30.94 -3.77 20.90
C ILE A 9 30.61 -4.35 19.51
N SER A 10 30.97 -5.61 19.24
CA SER A 10 30.76 -6.25 17.92
C SER A 10 29.39 -6.91 17.73
N LEU A 11 28.46 -6.85 18.68
CA LEU A 11 27.21 -7.61 18.63
C LEU A 11 25.97 -6.78 18.30
N LEU A 12 26.11 -5.51 17.92
CA LEU A 12 24.95 -4.61 17.79
C LEU A 12 24.62 -4.13 16.38
N THR A 13 25.18 -4.71 15.32
CA THR A 13 24.88 -4.27 13.95
C THR A 13 24.50 -5.41 13.01
N TYR A 14 23.73 -6.40 13.49
CA TYR A 14 23.01 -7.28 12.58
C TYR A 14 21.62 -6.70 12.35
N CYS A 15 21.57 -5.55 11.69
CA CYS A 15 20.31 -5.04 11.11
C CYS A 15 19.97 -5.96 9.95
N SER A 16 19.17 -6.98 10.21
CA SER A 16 18.63 -7.89 9.19
C SER A 16 17.85 -7.06 8.19
N VAL A 17 18.46 -6.72 7.07
CA VAL A 17 17.78 -6.15 5.91
C VAL A 17 16.96 -7.28 5.30
N PHE A 18 15.82 -7.59 5.92
CA PHE A 18 14.82 -8.42 5.28
C PHE A 18 14.33 -7.68 4.04
N ALA A 19 14.41 -8.33 2.89
CA ALA A 19 13.73 -7.85 1.68
C ALA A 19 12.26 -7.67 2.04
N GLN A 20 11.82 -6.41 2.13
CA GLN A 20 10.49 -6.11 2.66
C GLN A 20 9.51 -6.00 1.50
N SER A 21 8.74 -7.06 1.25
CA SER A 21 7.52 -6.97 0.47
C SER A 21 6.51 -5.97 1.06
N VAL A 22 5.51 -5.59 0.31
CA VAL A 22 4.35 -4.86 0.86
C VAL A 22 3.72 -5.70 1.98
N LYS A 23 3.59 -5.12 3.16
CA LYS A 23 2.99 -5.76 4.33
C LYS A 23 1.52 -5.40 4.39
N PHE A 24 0.67 -6.38 4.16
CA PHE A 24 -0.77 -6.21 4.30
C PHE A 24 -1.20 -6.49 5.73
N ASP A 25 -1.88 -5.53 6.33
CA ASP A 25 -2.47 -5.64 7.65
C ASP A 25 -3.86 -6.30 7.57
N THR A 26 -4.19 -7.11 8.57
CA THR A 26 -5.52 -7.72 8.71
C THR A 26 -6.46 -6.77 9.47
N LEU A 27 -6.73 -5.62 8.86
CA LEU A 27 -7.59 -4.57 9.40
C LEU A 27 -8.84 -4.43 8.55
N SER A 28 -9.96 -4.05 9.19
CA SER A 28 -11.11 -3.50 8.45
C SER A 28 -10.75 -2.15 7.83
N LEU A 29 -11.56 -1.69 6.88
CA LEU A 29 -11.35 -0.39 6.23
C LEU A 29 -11.36 0.75 7.26
N ASP A 30 -12.31 0.72 8.21
CA ASP A 30 -12.42 1.75 9.26
C ASP A 30 -11.20 1.73 10.19
N GLN A 31 -10.74 0.55 10.60
CA GLN A 31 -9.50 0.42 11.39
C GLN A 31 -8.28 0.92 10.64
N ALA A 32 -8.22 0.69 9.32
CA ALA A 32 -7.14 1.21 8.49
C ALA A 32 -7.15 2.75 8.42
N PHE A 33 -8.32 3.38 8.32
CA PHE A 33 -8.45 4.84 8.37
C PHE A 33 -8.03 5.42 9.71
N GLU A 34 -8.48 4.84 10.83
CA GLU A 34 -8.08 5.29 12.17
C GLU A 34 -6.55 5.21 12.34
N ARG A 35 -5.95 4.12 11.91
CA ARG A 35 -4.51 3.95 12.00
C ARG A 35 -3.75 4.89 11.06
N ALA A 36 -4.24 5.09 9.85
CA ALA A 36 -3.66 6.03 8.90
C ALA A 36 -3.65 7.46 9.45
N LYS A 37 -4.75 7.89 10.06
CA LYS A 37 -4.86 9.18 10.75
C LYS A 37 -3.85 9.30 11.91
N ALA A 38 -3.74 8.27 12.75
CA ALA A 38 -2.80 8.25 13.88
C ALA A 38 -1.34 8.30 13.44
N GLU A 39 -0.99 7.65 12.32
CA GLU A 39 0.38 7.57 11.81
C GLU A 39 0.73 8.64 10.75
N GLY A 40 -0.22 9.48 10.35
CA GLY A 40 -0.03 10.48 9.28
C GLY A 40 0.25 9.83 7.93
N LYS A 41 -0.40 8.70 7.63
CA LYS A 41 -0.26 7.92 6.40
C LYS A 41 -1.54 7.93 5.58
N PHE A 42 -1.46 7.48 4.33
CA PHE A 42 -2.63 7.15 3.53
C PHE A 42 -2.98 5.66 3.66
N VAL A 43 -4.16 5.27 3.16
CA VAL A 43 -4.54 3.85 3.08
C VAL A 43 -4.35 3.36 1.66
N PHE A 44 -3.55 2.31 1.49
CA PHE A 44 -3.41 1.58 0.24
C PHE A 44 -4.31 0.37 0.26
N VAL A 45 -5.18 0.24 -0.74
CA VAL A 45 -6.11 -0.89 -0.87
C VAL A 45 -5.83 -1.65 -2.15
N ASP A 46 -5.50 -2.93 -2.04
CA ASP A 46 -5.44 -3.89 -3.13
C ASP A 46 -6.76 -4.66 -3.23
N VAL A 47 -7.55 -4.35 -4.27
CA VAL A 47 -8.82 -5.04 -4.53
C VAL A 47 -8.55 -6.26 -5.40
N THR A 48 -8.77 -7.44 -4.83
CA THR A 48 -8.31 -8.73 -5.33
C THR A 48 -9.36 -9.85 -5.20
N ALA A 49 -9.02 -11.03 -5.69
CA ALA A 49 -9.71 -12.30 -5.42
C ALA A 49 -8.73 -13.47 -5.58
N SER A 50 -9.00 -14.59 -4.91
CA SER A 50 -8.15 -15.78 -4.95
C SER A 50 -8.04 -16.42 -6.33
N TRP A 51 -9.08 -16.31 -7.15
CA TRP A 51 -9.14 -16.83 -8.53
C TRP A 51 -8.57 -15.88 -9.59
N CYS A 52 -8.16 -14.69 -9.20
CA CYS A 52 -7.71 -13.64 -10.11
C CYS A 52 -6.22 -13.84 -10.47
N GLY A 53 -5.92 -14.41 -11.63
CA GLY A 53 -4.55 -14.63 -12.10
C GLY A 53 -3.69 -13.38 -12.16
N PRO A 54 -4.14 -12.27 -12.78
CA PRO A 54 -3.39 -11.01 -12.80
C PRO A 54 -3.15 -10.42 -11.40
N CYS A 55 -4.04 -10.68 -10.42
CA CYS A 55 -3.84 -10.25 -9.03
C CYS A 55 -2.69 -11.04 -8.39
N GLN A 56 -2.62 -12.36 -8.64
CA GLN A 56 -1.51 -13.18 -8.12
C GLN A 56 -0.17 -12.74 -8.72
N LEU A 57 -0.12 -12.44 -10.02
CA LEU A 57 1.10 -11.89 -10.63
C LEU A 57 1.53 -10.57 -9.98
N MET A 58 0.59 -9.69 -9.65
CA MET A 58 0.92 -8.45 -8.92
C MET A 58 1.51 -8.74 -7.54
N LEU A 59 0.97 -9.71 -6.80
CA LEU A 59 1.51 -10.11 -5.49
C LEU A 59 2.92 -10.67 -5.62
N GLU A 60 3.14 -11.57 -6.58
CA GLU A 60 4.40 -12.32 -6.72
C GLU A 60 5.52 -11.50 -7.35
N GLU A 61 5.22 -10.66 -8.34
CA GLU A 61 6.25 -9.99 -9.14
C GLU A 61 6.41 -8.49 -8.84
N VAL A 62 5.39 -7.85 -8.26
CA VAL A 62 5.39 -6.41 -8.02
C VAL A 62 5.39 -6.08 -6.54
N LEU A 63 4.38 -6.55 -5.81
CA LEU A 63 4.20 -6.21 -4.38
C LEU A 63 5.19 -6.95 -3.46
N SER A 64 5.82 -8.02 -3.96
CA SER A 64 6.93 -8.73 -3.29
C SER A 64 8.27 -8.01 -3.38
N ARG A 65 8.41 -7.05 -4.29
CA ARG A 65 9.69 -6.36 -4.51
C ARG A 65 10.06 -5.46 -3.33
N LYS A 66 11.36 -5.45 -3.04
CA LYS A 66 11.93 -4.65 -1.95
C LYS A 66 11.66 -3.15 -2.12
N ASP A 67 11.93 -2.60 -3.30
CA ASP A 67 11.75 -1.17 -3.59
C ASP A 67 10.28 -0.72 -3.48
N VAL A 68 9.35 -1.57 -3.93
CA VAL A 68 7.91 -1.35 -3.80
C VAL A 68 7.47 -1.46 -2.34
N GLY A 69 7.90 -2.52 -1.64
CA GLY A 69 7.57 -2.74 -0.25
C GLY A 69 8.10 -1.66 0.69
N GLU A 70 9.35 -1.24 0.53
CA GLU A 70 9.96 -0.15 1.33
C GLU A 70 9.16 1.15 1.15
N PHE A 71 8.79 1.50 -0.09
CA PHE A 71 8.00 2.70 -0.35
C PHE A 71 6.59 2.58 0.25
N CYS A 72 5.87 1.50 -0.07
CA CYS A 72 4.49 1.32 0.36
C CYS A 72 4.36 1.26 1.88
N ASN A 73 5.19 0.48 2.56
CA ASN A 73 5.15 0.31 4.02
C ASN A 73 5.47 1.61 4.77
N LYS A 74 6.28 2.49 4.17
CA LYS A 74 6.59 3.80 4.73
C LYS A 74 5.43 4.78 4.59
N GLN A 75 4.74 4.77 3.44
CA GLN A 75 3.74 5.79 3.09
C GLN A 75 2.31 5.39 3.44
N PHE A 76 2.03 4.08 3.52
CA PHE A 76 0.66 3.58 3.58
C PHE A 76 0.43 2.63 4.75
N ILE A 77 -0.81 2.57 5.21
CA ILE A 77 -1.42 1.40 5.84
C ILE A 77 -1.98 0.55 4.69
N CYS A 78 -1.45 -0.65 4.50
CA CYS A 78 -1.77 -1.49 3.35
C CYS A 78 -2.77 -2.57 3.75
N ILE A 79 -3.90 -2.66 3.06
CA ILE A 79 -4.93 -3.70 3.26
C ILE A 79 -5.35 -4.32 1.93
N GLN A 80 -5.90 -5.54 1.98
CA GLN A 80 -6.48 -6.22 0.84
C GLN A 80 -8.00 -6.33 0.99
N MET A 81 -8.72 -6.09 -0.11
CA MET A 81 -10.16 -6.25 -0.21
C MET A 81 -10.49 -7.39 -1.19
N ASP A 82 -10.82 -8.55 -0.65
CA ASP A 82 -11.26 -9.70 -1.44
C ASP A 82 -12.73 -9.52 -1.84
N VAL A 83 -12.98 -9.39 -3.15
CA VAL A 83 -14.33 -9.12 -3.70
C VAL A 83 -15.35 -10.23 -3.44
N ASP A 84 -14.90 -11.41 -3.00
CA ASP A 84 -15.80 -12.52 -2.64
C ASP A 84 -16.25 -12.44 -1.18
N LYS A 85 -15.55 -11.68 -0.35
CA LYS A 85 -15.92 -11.43 1.05
C LYS A 85 -16.87 -10.24 1.17
N LEU A 86 -17.63 -10.19 2.27
CA LEU A 86 -18.64 -9.15 2.51
C LEU A 86 -18.05 -7.76 2.41
N GLU A 87 -16.97 -7.49 3.13
CA GLU A 87 -16.30 -6.18 3.16
C GLU A 87 -15.77 -5.77 1.78
N GLY A 88 -15.22 -6.71 1.00
CA GLY A 88 -14.78 -6.47 -0.37
C GLY A 88 -15.91 -6.19 -1.34
N LYS A 89 -17.09 -6.83 -1.15
CA LYS A 89 -18.30 -6.54 -1.93
C LYS A 89 -18.81 -5.12 -1.66
N ASP A 90 -18.83 -4.72 -0.40
CA ASP A 90 -19.25 -3.38 0.03
C ASP A 90 -18.26 -2.32 -0.49
N PHE A 91 -16.96 -2.59 -0.39
CA PHE A 91 -15.92 -1.75 -0.96
C PHE A 91 -16.08 -1.60 -2.47
N LYS A 92 -16.28 -2.71 -3.19
CA LYS A 92 -16.50 -2.73 -4.63
C LYS A 92 -17.69 -1.86 -5.04
N LYS A 93 -18.80 -1.94 -4.32
CA LYS A 93 -19.99 -1.13 -4.54
C LYS A 93 -19.74 0.36 -4.24
N LYS A 94 -19.15 0.66 -3.08
CA LYS A 94 -18.88 2.04 -2.61
C LYS A 94 -17.95 2.79 -3.57
N TYR A 95 -16.88 2.14 -4.03
CA TYR A 95 -15.83 2.77 -4.84
C TYR A 95 -15.94 2.48 -6.36
N GLY A 96 -17.03 1.84 -6.80
CA GLY A 96 -17.28 1.58 -8.23
C GLY A 96 -16.20 0.71 -8.88
N VAL A 97 -15.81 -0.41 -8.26
CA VAL A 97 -14.80 -1.32 -8.80
C VAL A 97 -15.44 -2.25 -9.82
N ASN A 98 -15.04 -2.14 -11.09
CA ASN A 98 -15.60 -2.93 -12.20
C ASN A 98 -14.65 -4.03 -12.69
N SER A 99 -13.39 -4.00 -12.27
CA SER A 99 -12.35 -4.98 -12.65
C SER A 99 -11.33 -5.14 -11.53
N ILE A 100 -10.65 -6.29 -11.51
CA ILE A 100 -9.54 -6.58 -10.61
C ILE A 100 -8.31 -7.06 -11.41
N PRO A 101 -7.09 -6.81 -10.93
CA PRO A 101 -6.77 -5.99 -9.76
C PRO A 101 -7.13 -4.51 -9.96
N THR A 102 -7.55 -3.85 -8.89
CA THR A 102 -7.66 -2.39 -8.84
C THR A 102 -7.05 -1.92 -7.52
N PHE A 103 -6.21 -0.91 -7.60
CA PHE A 103 -5.50 -0.36 -6.45
C PHE A 103 -6.00 1.05 -6.15
N PHE A 104 -6.11 1.37 -4.86
CA PHE A 104 -6.50 2.68 -4.40
C PHE A 104 -5.48 3.24 -3.43
N ILE A 105 -5.29 4.54 -3.47
CA ILE A 105 -4.72 5.33 -2.40
C ILE A 105 -5.85 6.21 -1.88
N LEU A 106 -6.21 6.02 -0.61
CA LEU A 106 -7.30 6.74 0.06
C LEU A 106 -6.74 7.64 1.14
N GLN A 107 -7.41 8.76 1.39
CA GLN A 107 -7.21 9.57 2.60
C GLN A 107 -7.85 8.88 3.81
N GLU A 108 -7.55 9.35 5.00
CA GLU A 108 -8.11 8.85 6.25
C GLU A 108 -9.63 9.07 6.38
N ASP A 109 -10.22 9.94 5.56
CA ASP A 109 -11.68 10.16 5.47
C ASP A 109 -12.37 9.28 4.41
N GLY A 110 -11.59 8.43 3.71
CA GLY A 110 -12.08 7.55 2.64
C GLY A 110 -12.13 8.21 1.26
N THR A 111 -11.72 9.46 1.12
CA THR A 111 -11.62 10.14 -0.18
C THR A 111 -10.58 9.46 -1.07
N VAL A 112 -10.92 9.22 -2.35
CA VAL A 112 -10.01 8.62 -3.33
C VAL A 112 -8.98 9.65 -3.76
N ARG A 113 -7.74 9.41 -3.38
CA ARG A 113 -6.60 10.24 -3.75
C ARG A 113 -6.03 9.81 -5.11
N HIS A 114 -5.93 8.51 -5.33
CA HIS A 114 -5.45 7.96 -6.61
C HIS A 114 -6.00 6.55 -6.84
N ARG A 115 -6.17 6.16 -8.11
CA ARG A 115 -6.67 4.85 -8.51
C ARG A 115 -5.86 4.29 -9.67
N LEU A 116 -5.58 2.98 -9.62
CA LEU A 116 -4.94 2.24 -10.72
C LEU A 116 -5.77 0.99 -11.03
N ARG A 117 -6.14 0.81 -12.28
CA ARG A 117 -6.86 -0.39 -12.76
C ARG A 117 -5.93 -1.30 -13.54
N GLY A 118 -6.00 -2.60 -13.28
CA GLY A 118 -5.24 -3.64 -13.95
C GLY A 118 -3.80 -3.79 -13.49
N ALA A 119 -3.19 -4.89 -13.90
CA ALA A 119 -1.80 -5.20 -13.57
C ALA A 119 -0.83 -4.22 -14.25
N ARG A 120 0.31 -3.98 -13.62
CA ARG A 120 1.39 -3.10 -14.09
C ARG A 120 2.74 -3.75 -13.82
N ARG A 121 3.74 -3.33 -14.59
CA ARG A 121 5.13 -3.64 -14.29
C ARG A 121 5.56 -2.93 -12.99
N PRO A 122 6.57 -3.45 -12.29
CA PRO A 122 7.01 -2.90 -11.00
C PRO A 122 7.33 -1.40 -11.03
N GLU A 123 8.05 -0.95 -12.04
CA GLU A 123 8.43 0.44 -12.20
C GLU A 123 7.23 1.37 -12.45
N ASP A 124 6.25 0.92 -13.23
CA ASP A 124 5.03 1.69 -13.51
C ASP A 124 4.14 1.78 -12.28
N PHE A 125 4.05 0.68 -11.51
CA PHE A 125 3.32 0.65 -10.23
C PHE A 125 3.96 1.59 -9.20
N LEU A 126 5.27 1.52 -9.04
CA LEU A 126 5.99 2.37 -8.09
C LEU A 126 5.88 3.86 -8.47
N ALA A 127 5.96 4.18 -9.77
CA ALA A 127 5.76 5.53 -10.27
C ALA A 127 4.33 6.04 -9.98
N TRP A 128 3.32 5.19 -10.17
CA TRP A 128 1.93 5.49 -9.81
C TRP A 128 1.78 5.74 -8.29
N ALA A 129 2.33 4.87 -7.45
CA ALA A 129 2.24 5.01 -5.99
C ALA A 129 2.89 6.32 -5.51
N LYS A 130 4.04 6.69 -6.08
CA LYS A 130 4.73 7.97 -5.78
C LYS A 130 3.89 9.18 -6.20
N ARG A 131 3.24 9.14 -7.37
CA ARG A 131 2.33 10.22 -7.80
C ARG A 131 1.15 10.38 -6.86
N GLY A 132 0.59 9.27 -6.37
CA GLY A 132 -0.54 9.30 -5.44
C GLY A 132 -0.21 9.92 -4.07
N VAL A 133 1.05 9.92 -3.66
CA VAL A 133 1.50 10.60 -2.43
C VAL A 133 1.73 12.09 -2.67
N ASN A 134 2.14 12.49 -3.88
CA ASN A 134 2.40 13.89 -4.22
C ASN A 134 1.06 14.66 -4.39
N GLU A 135 0.84 15.69 -3.59
CA GLU A 135 -0.39 16.51 -3.63
C GLU A 135 -0.68 17.11 -5.00
N THR A 136 0.34 17.61 -5.68
CA THR A 136 0.21 18.31 -6.96
C THR A 136 -0.15 17.40 -8.14
N SER A 137 0.06 16.10 -8.02
CA SER A 137 -0.19 15.12 -9.09
C SER A 137 -1.26 14.08 -8.74
N SER A 138 -1.89 14.21 -7.58
CA SER A 138 -2.96 13.30 -7.16
C SER A 138 -4.28 13.64 -7.83
N LEU A 139 -5.15 12.64 -8.02
CA LEU A 139 -6.53 12.89 -8.51
C LEU A 139 -7.32 13.80 -7.58
N PHE A 140 -7.06 13.71 -6.28
CA PHE A 140 -7.66 14.59 -5.29
C PHE A 140 -7.34 16.06 -5.56
N PHE A 141 -6.07 16.40 -5.77
CA PHE A 141 -5.65 17.76 -6.08
C PHE A 141 -6.23 18.24 -7.41
N LEU A 142 -6.16 17.41 -8.47
CA LEU A 142 -6.69 17.76 -9.79
C LEU A 142 -8.20 17.96 -9.78
N ASN A 143 -8.96 17.14 -9.03
CA ASN A 143 -10.40 17.30 -8.90
C ASN A 143 -10.77 18.60 -8.18
N ASN A 144 -10.06 18.94 -7.11
CA ASN A 144 -10.31 20.19 -6.37
C ASN A 144 -10.04 21.43 -7.23
N LEU A 145 -9.08 21.39 -8.15
CA LEU A 145 -8.83 22.51 -9.10
C LEU A 145 -9.95 22.67 -10.13
N LEU A 146 -10.73 21.62 -10.40
CA LEU A 146 -11.85 21.67 -11.36
C LEU A 146 -13.18 22.13 -10.72
N GLU A 147 -13.25 22.18 -9.40
CA GLU A 147 -14.43 22.61 -8.64
C GLU A 147 -14.39 24.11 -8.26
N GLU A 148 -13.27 24.80 -8.50
CA GLU A 148 -13.11 26.25 -8.36
C GLU A 148 -13.44 26.98 -9.69
#